data_1eba927682cd8849afb66d6803a1472c
#
_entry.id   1eba927682cd8849afb66d6803a1472c
#
_cell.length_a   1.000
_cell.length_b   1.000
_cell.length_c   1.000
_cell.angle_alpha   90.00
_cell.angle_beta   90.00
_cell.angle_gamma   90.00
#
_symmetry.space_group_name_H-M   'P 1'
#
loop_
_entity.id
_entity.type
_entity.pdbx_description
1 polymer ?
#
loop_
_entity_poly.entity_id
_entity_poly.type
_entity_poly.pdbx_seq_one_letter_code
_entity_poly.pdbx_strand_id
1 'polypeptide(L)'
;MKILNLTLWACIFCIGLTSFAQAQRTTEEFRLPEVPVFLTDPAERAAYLAVHYWDYFNFADTTLISRPEITEQAFVDFISILPFTAKAQVAVDTLFRRAMVKKEMLYHFISLADKYLYEPNSPMYNEELHILVLRSLLGNPGLDDWDKERPRYLLEMALKNRPGDVAAGFTYRTRA
;
A
#
# COMPACT_ATOMS: atom_id res chain seq x y z
N MET A 1 -71.79 6.64 -28.88
CA MET A 1 -70.95 5.58 -28.29
C MET A 1 -69.58 5.54 -28.98
N LYS A 2 -68.78 6.65 -28.97
CA LYS A 2 -67.42 6.75 -29.61
C LYS A 2 -66.47 7.73 -28.89
N ILE A 3 -66.64 7.99 -27.61
CA ILE A 3 -65.77 8.97 -26.87
C ILE A 3 -64.99 8.30 -25.74
N LEU A 4 -65.10 6.97 -25.57
CA LEU A 4 -64.46 6.29 -24.39
C LEU A 4 -63.09 5.64 -24.67
N ASN A 5 -62.56 5.73 -25.88
CA ASN A 5 -61.29 5.08 -26.23
C ASN A 5 -60.08 6.02 -26.41
N LEU A 6 -60.23 7.34 -26.18
CA LEU A 6 -59.14 8.29 -26.41
C LEU A 6 -58.36 8.63 -25.11
N THR A 7 -58.94 8.34 -23.93
CA THR A 7 -58.31 8.64 -22.65
C THR A 7 -57.41 7.52 -22.11
N LEU A 8 -57.50 6.31 -22.67
CA LEU A 8 -56.71 5.16 -22.19
C LEU A 8 -55.32 5.05 -22.85
N TRP A 9 -55.08 5.80 -23.95
CA TRP A 9 -53.80 5.79 -24.67
C TRP A 9 -52.80 6.85 -24.16
N ALA A 10 -53.26 7.87 -23.43
CA ALA A 10 -52.39 8.94 -22.92
C ALA A 10 -51.63 8.55 -21.63
N CYS A 11 -52.11 7.52 -20.89
CA CYS A 11 -51.45 7.10 -19.63
C CYS A 11 -50.31 6.08 -19.81
N ILE A 12 -50.16 5.46 -20.98
CA ILE A 12 -49.10 4.45 -21.22
C ILE A 12 -47.78 5.07 -21.70
N PHE A 13 -47.80 6.35 -22.11
CA PHE A 13 -46.60 7.00 -22.65
C PHE A 13 -45.75 7.78 -21.60
N CYS A 14 -46.22 7.87 -20.34
CA CYS A 14 -45.50 8.57 -19.28
C CYS A 14 -44.61 7.67 -18.38
N ILE A 15 -44.55 6.35 -18.61
CA ILE A 15 -43.77 5.41 -17.76
C ILE A 15 -42.41 5.08 -18.36
N GLY A 16 -42.03 5.69 -19.48
CA GLY A 16 -40.83 5.33 -20.24
C GLY A 16 -39.60 6.23 -20.09
N LEU A 17 -39.56 7.21 -19.15
CA LEU A 17 -38.42 8.14 -19.01
C LEU A 17 -37.93 8.24 -17.54
N THR A 18 -37.89 7.12 -16.82
CA THR A 18 -36.90 7.03 -15.76
C THR A 18 -35.55 6.71 -16.43
N SER A 19 -34.91 7.75 -16.93
CA SER A 19 -33.45 7.69 -17.22
C SER A 19 -32.78 7.21 -15.97
N PHE A 20 -32.42 5.94 -15.95
CA PHE A 20 -31.36 5.45 -15.07
C PHE A 20 -30.11 6.24 -15.49
N ALA A 21 -29.90 7.38 -14.83
CA ALA A 21 -28.57 7.94 -14.70
C ALA A 21 -27.77 6.91 -13.92
N GLN A 22 -27.29 5.90 -14.63
CA GLN A 22 -26.26 5.00 -14.18
C GLN A 22 -25.05 5.92 -14.03
N ALA A 23 -24.88 6.43 -12.81
CA ALA A 23 -23.61 7.03 -12.44
C ALA A 23 -22.59 5.96 -12.77
N GLN A 24 -21.89 6.13 -13.88
CA GLN A 24 -20.64 5.42 -14.13
C GLN A 24 -19.75 5.82 -12.97
N ARG A 25 -19.75 5.02 -11.91
CA ARG A 25 -18.66 4.98 -10.98
C ARG A 25 -17.48 4.56 -11.86
N THR A 26 -16.70 5.53 -12.32
CA THR A 26 -15.35 5.27 -12.77
C THR A 26 -14.69 4.62 -11.57
N THR A 27 -14.59 3.30 -11.60
CA THR A 27 -13.82 2.55 -10.62
C THR A 27 -12.42 3.07 -10.81
N GLU A 28 -11.98 3.93 -9.91
CA GLU A 28 -10.61 4.41 -9.91
C GLU A 28 -9.74 3.17 -9.69
N GLU A 29 -9.15 2.67 -10.75
CA GLU A 29 -8.32 1.48 -10.74
C GLU A 29 -6.89 1.91 -10.48
N PHE A 30 -6.17 1.14 -9.66
CA PHE A 30 -4.75 1.39 -9.44
C PHE A 30 -3.98 1.19 -10.75
N ARG A 31 -3.30 2.25 -11.21
CA ARG A 31 -2.56 2.23 -12.48
C ARG A 31 -1.09 1.94 -12.24
N LEU A 32 -0.60 0.86 -12.83
CA LEU A 32 0.82 0.53 -12.86
C LEU A 32 1.60 1.36 -13.90
N PRO A 33 2.88 1.66 -13.65
CA PRO A 33 3.75 2.26 -14.65
C PRO A 33 4.03 1.28 -15.81
N GLU A 34 4.17 1.82 -17.00
CA GLU A 34 4.60 1.04 -18.16
C GLU A 34 6.13 0.83 -18.09
N VAL A 35 6.54 -0.44 -18.04
CA VAL A 35 7.96 -0.78 -18.07
C VAL A 35 8.51 -0.60 -19.48
N PRO A 36 9.56 0.24 -19.68
CA PRO A 36 10.13 0.49 -21.01
C PRO A 36 10.52 -0.80 -21.72
N VAL A 37 10.17 -0.90 -23.00
CA VAL A 37 10.38 -2.12 -23.81
C VAL A 37 11.86 -2.45 -24.03
N PHE A 38 12.74 -1.46 -23.91
CA PHE A 38 14.19 -1.67 -24.03
C PHE A 38 14.81 -2.31 -22.78
N LEU A 39 14.12 -2.32 -21.63
CA LEU A 39 14.54 -3.07 -20.46
C LEU A 39 14.16 -4.53 -20.67
N THR A 40 15.13 -5.35 -21.02
CA THR A 40 14.93 -6.78 -21.32
C THR A 40 15.31 -7.69 -20.16
N ASP A 41 16.23 -7.25 -19.31
CA ASP A 41 16.64 -8.01 -18.12
C ASP A 41 15.53 -8.01 -17.06
N PRO A 42 15.12 -9.19 -16.54
CA PRO A 42 14.07 -9.30 -15.54
C PRO A 42 14.34 -8.51 -14.25
N ALA A 43 15.62 -8.47 -13.79
CA ALA A 43 15.99 -7.74 -12.58
C ALA A 43 15.89 -6.22 -12.78
N GLU A 44 16.29 -5.71 -13.95
CA GLU A 44 16.15 -4.30 -14.31
C GLU A 44 14.67 -3.91 -14.44
N ARG A 45 13.84 -4.77 -15.02
CA ARG A 45 12.39 -4.56 -15.12
C ARG A 45 11.74 -4.50 -13.74
N ALA A 46 12.10 -5.44 -12.83
CA ALA A 46 11.62 -5.45 -11.45
C ALA A 46 12.07 -4.19 -10.69
N ALA A 47 13.33 -3.76 -10.88
CA ALA A 47 13.87 -2.55 -10.30
C ALA A 47 13.12 -1.29 -10.77
N TYR A 48 12.87 -1.19 -12.06
CA TYR A 48 12.09 -0.09 -12.65
C TYR A 48 10.67 -0.07 -12.08
N LEU A 49 9.97 -1.22 -12.16
CA LEU A 49 8.60 -1.34 -11.67
C LEU A 49 8.49 -0.97 -10.19
N ALA A 50 9.39 -1.47 -9.34
CA ALA A 50 9.36 -1.19 -7.90
C ALA A 50 9.55 0.31 -7.59
N VAL A 51 10.52 0.96 -8.23
CA VAL A 51 10.82 2.38 -8.00
C VAL A 51 9.70 3.31 -8.49
N HIS A 52 9.08 2.95 -9.60
CA HIS A 52 8.02 3.73 -10.26
C HIS A 52 6.60 3.28 -9.91
N TYR A 53 6.44 2.27 -9.07
CA TYR A 53 5.16 1.63 -8.75
C TYR A 53 4.05 2.62 -8.40
N TRP A 54 4.40 3.64 -7.63
CA TRP A 54 3.49 4.63 -7.08
C TRP A 54 3.38 5.93 -7.91
N ASP A 55 3.89 5.96 -9.14
CA ASP A 55 3.97 7.20 -9.93
C ASP A 55 2.59 7.80 -10.24
N TYR A 56 1.58 6.97 -10.41
CA TYR A 56 0.22 7.39 -10.73
C TYR A 56 -0.73 7.42 -9.53
N PHE A 57 -0.26 7.04 -8.32
CA PHE A 57 -1.10 7.05 -7.14
C PHE A 57 -1.23 8.46 -6.55
N ASN A 58 -2.48 8.88 -6.27
CA ASN A 58 -2.76 10.19 -5.70
C ASN A 58 -2.68 10.18 -4.16
N PHE A 59 -1.51 10.41 -3.61
CA PHE A 59 -1.29 10.47 -2.16
C PHE A 59 -2.02 11.62 -1.45
N ALA A 60 -2.54 12.62 -2.18
CA ALA A 60 -3.30 13.71 -1.61
C ALA A 60 -4.77 13.34 -1.36
N ASP A 61 -5.27 12.30 -2.02
CA ASP A 61 -6.65 11.82 -1.87
C ASP A 61 -6.76 10.82 -0.71
N THR A 62 -7.13 11.32 0.46
CA THR A 62 -7.31 10.51 1.66
C THR A 62 -8.55 9.62 1.62
N THR A 63 -9.47 9.80 0.66
CA THR A 63 -10.63 8.90 0.50
C THR A 63 -10.20 7.50 0.08
N LEU A 64 -9.03 7.37 -0.56
CA LEU A 64 -8.43 6.10 -0.95
C LEU A 64 -8.07 5.21 0.25
N ILE A 65 -7.88 5.77 1.44
CA ILE A 65 -7.66 5.02 2.69
C ILE A 65 -8.83 4.09 3.00
N SER A 66 -10.05 4.51 2.68
CA SER A 66 -11.28 3.72 2.89
C SER A 66 -11.58 2.75 1.73
N ARG A 67 -10.64 2.60 0.80
CA ARG A 67 -10.77 1.75 -0.39
C ARG A 67 -9.65 0.70 -0.41
N PRO A 68 -9.78 -0.37 0.39
CA PRO A 68 -8.74 -1.40 0.51
C PRO A 68 -8.47 -2.13 -0.81
N GLU A 69 -9.47 -2.22 -1.69
CA GLU A 69 -9.32 -2.77 -3.03
C GLU A 69 -8.36 -1.97 -3.92
N ILE A 70 -8.02 -0.73 -3.55
CA ILE A 70 -7.03 0.10 -4.24
C ILE A 70 -5.74 0.17 -3.44
N THR A 71 -5.78 0.75 -2.20
CA THR A 71 -4.56 1.04 -1.45
C THR A 71 -3.92 -0.20 -0.85
N GLU A 72 -4.73 -1.05 -0.22
CA GLU A 72 -4.22 -2.24 0.47
C GLU A 72 -3.77 -3.29 -0.55
N GLN A 73 -4.56 -3.54 -1.60
CA GLN A 73 -4.18 -4.46 -2.67
C GLN A 73 -2.90 -3.98 -3.36
N ALA A 74 -2.82 -2.70 -3.73
CA ALA A 74 -1.62 -2.14 -4.34
C ALA A 74 -0.39 -2.26 -3.42
N PHE A 75 -0.55 -2.10 -2.10
CA PHE A 75 0.54 -2.28 -1.15
C PHE A 75 1.01 -3.74 -1.09
N VAL A 76 0.08 -4.71 -1.07
CA VAL A 76 0.39 -6.15 -1.08
C VAL A 76 1.15 -6.52 -2.35
N ASP A 77 0.68 -6.05 -3.50
CA ASP A 77 1.35 -6.29 -4.79
C ASP A 77 2.74 -5.64 -4.82
N PHE A 78 2.87 -4.42 -4.30
CA PHE A 78 4.15 -3.71 -4.20
C PHE A 78 5.19 -4.48 -3.36
N ILE A 79 4.84 -4.90 -2.13
CA ILE A 79 5.78 -5.64 -1.27
C ILE A 79 6.15 -7.01 -1.84
N SER A 80 5.29 -7.59 -2.69
CA SER A 80 5.57 -8.86 -3.39
C SER A 80 6.67 -8.74 -4.44
N ILE A 81 6.90 -7.54 -4.99
CA ILE A 81 7.95 -7.28 -5.99
C ILE A 81 9.31 -7.03 -5.33
N LEU A 82 9.34 -6.49 -4.12
CA LEU A 82 10.57 -6.02 -3.46
C LEU A 82 11.67 -7.09 -3.31
N PRO A 83 11.36 -8.38 -3.03
CA PRO A 83 12.39 -9.42 -2.94
C PRO A 83 13.17 -9.67 -4.25
N PHE A 84 12.60 -9.28 -5.38
CA PHE A 84 13.16 -9.53 -6.72
C PHE A 84 14.01 -8.38 -7.26
N THR A 85 14.29 -7.35 -6.45
CA THR A 85 15.06 -6.19 -6.88
C THR A 85 16.08 -5.71 -5.85
N ALA A 86 17.28 -5.34 -6.31
CA ALA A 86 18.28 -4.66 -5.49
C ALA A 86 17.87 -3.20 -5.14
N LYS A 87 16.79 -2.68 -5.72
CA LYS A 87 16.29 -1.31 -5.48
C LYS A 87 15.18 -1.24 -4.43
N ALA A 88 14.97 -2.31 -3.65
CA ALA A 88 13.89 -2.38 -2.66
C ALA A 88 13.92 -1.20 -1.67
N GLN A 89 15.08 -0.83 -1.11
CA GLN A 89 15.19 0.33 -0.20
C GLN A 89 14.76 1.63 -0.89
N VAL A 90 15.22 1.87 -2.12
CA VAL A 90 14.87 3.09 -2.89
C VAL A 90 13.37 3.15 -3.17
N ALA A 91 12.76 2.01 -3.49
CA ALA A 91 11.32 1.89 -3.73
C ALA A 91 10.51 2.20 -2.47
N VAL A 92 10.89 1.65 -1.33
CA VAL A 92 10.27 1.91 -0.02
C VAL A 92 10.44 3.38 0.38
N ASP A 93 11.64 3.96 0.22
CA ASP A 93 11.89 5.38 0.50
C ASP A 93 11.02 6.29 -0.39
N THR A 94 10.79 5.89 -1.64
CA THR A 94 9.94 6.64 -2.57
C THR A 94 8.48 6.61 -2.12
N LEU A 95 7.96 5.46 -1.71
CA LEU A 95 6.60 5.33 -1.16
C LEU A 95 6.41 6.28 0.03
N PHE A 96 7.24 6.14 1.08
CA PHE A 96 7.05 6.89 2.32
C PHE A 96 7.32 8.39 2.14
N ARG A 97 8.24 8.79 1.27
CA ARG A 97 8.44 10.19 0.89
C ARG A 97 7.22 10.78 0.20
N ARG A 98 6.56 10.06 -0.72
CA ARG A 98 5.34 10.52 -1.39
C ARG A 98 4.14 10.56 -0.43
N ALA A 99 4.05 9.60 0.47
CA ALA A 99 2.97 9.55 1.47
C ALA A 99 2.99 10.74 2.45
N MET A 100 4.12 11.44 2.60
CA MET A 100 4.22 12.65 3.45
C MET A 100 3.30 13.81 3.03
N VAL A 101 2.76 13.80 1.82
CA VAL A 101 1.83 14.84 1.34
C VAL A 101 0.62 14.99 2.27
N LYS A 102 0.20 13.88 2.89
CA LYS A 102 -0.87 13.83 3.90
C LYS A 102 -0.45 12.93 5.06
N LYS A 103 -0.55 13.45 6.29
CA LYS A 103 -0.18 12.71 7.50
C LYS A 103 -1.01 11.42 7.65
N GLU A 104 -2.30 11.50 7.33
CA GLU A 104 -3.22 10.36 7.35
C GLU A 104 -2.79 9.26 6.38
N MET A 105 -2.35 9.64 5.18
CA MET A 105 -1.86 8.70 4.17
C MET A 105 -0.55 8.04 4.61
N LEU A 106 0.36 8.82 5.19
CA LEU A 106 1.61 8.29 5.74
C LEU A 106 1.36 7.24 6.81
N TYR A 107 0.50 7.53 7.80
CA TYR A 107 0.17 6.57 8.85
C TYR A 107 -0.62 5.36 8.33
N HIS A 108 -1.44 5.54 7.31
CA HIS A 108 -2.10 4.42 6.66
C HIS A 108 -1.07 3.42 6.09
N PHE A 109 -0.08 3.89 5.33
CA PHE A 109 0.96 3.01 4.79
C PHE A 109 1.88 2.41 5.87
N ILE A 110 2.15 3.13 6.97
CA ILE A 110 2.83 2.57 8.14
C ILE A 110 2.02 1.41 8.73
N SER A 111 0.71 1.61 8.90
CA SER A 111 -0.19 0.56 9.41
C SER A 111 -0.25 -0.66 8.50
N LEU A 112 -0.26 -0.47 7.17
CA LEU A 112 -0.19 -1.57 6.21
C LEU A 112 1.14 -2.33 6.31
N ALA A 113 2.25 -1.61 6.47
CA ALA A 113 3.57 -2.25 6.64
C ALA A 113 3.62 -3.10 7.92
N ASP A 114 3.11 -2.58 9.04
CA ASP A 114 3.00 -3.34 10.28
C ASP A 114 2.09 -4.58 10.09
N LYS A 115 0.91 -4.40 9.51
CA LYS A 115 -0.06 -5.47 9.27
C LYS A 115 0.51 -6.62 8.43
N TYR A 116 1.23 -6.30 7.37
CA TYR A 116 1.68 -7.32 6.41
C TYR A 116 3.07 -7.84 6.69
N LEU A 117 4.02 -6.99 7.11
CA LEU A 117 5.42 -7.37 7.22
C LEU A 117 5.87 -7.70 8.65
N TYR A 118 5.15 -7.19 9.67
CA TYR A 118 5.56 -7.32 11.06
C TYR A 118 4.65 -8.23 11.90
N GLU A 119 3.33 -8.28 11.62
CA GLU A 119 2.41 -9.14 12.35
C GLU A 119 2.78 -10.63 12.19
N PRO A 120 3.04 -11.39 13.29
CA PRO A 120 3.54 -12.77 13.20
C PRO A 120 2.62 -13.74 12.45
N ASN A 121 1.32 -13.46 12.43
CA ASN A 121 0.32 -14.30 11.75
C ASN A 121 0.08 -13.87 10.29
N SER A 122 0.77 -12.85 9.80
CA SER A 122 0.66 -12.42 8.42
C SER A 122 1.28 -13.47 7.47
N PRO A 123 0.57 -13.88 6.40
CA PRO A 123 1.14 -14.77 5.40
C PRO A 123 2.31 -14.12 4.63
N MET A 124 2.44 -12.80 4.74
CA MET A 124 3.50 -12.00 4.11
C MET A 124 4.55 -11.50 5.12
N TYR A 125 4.56 -12.04 6.35
CA TYR A 125 5.56 -11.68 7.35
C TYR A 125 6.97 -11.74 6.75
N ASN A 126 7.69 -10.63 6.84
CA ASN A 126 9.04 -10.53 6.30
C ASN A 126 9.84 -9.45 7.04
N GLU A 127 10.68 -9.90 7.97
CA GLU A 127 11.48 -9.01 8.81
C GLU A 127 12.48 -8.18 7.98
N GLU A 128 13.08 -8.75 6.93
CA GLU A 128 14.02 -8.02 6.08
C GLU A 128 13.35 -6.86 5.34
N LEU A 129 12.15 -7.07 4.79
CA LEU A 129 11.39 -5.98 4.19
C LEU A 129 10.91 -4.97 5.22
N HIS A 130 10.52 -5.43 6.42
CA HIS A 130 10.15 -4.52 7.51
C HIS A 130 11.33 -3.64 7.95
N ILE A 131 12.55 -4.17 7.99
CA ILE A 131 13.77 -3.39 8.25
C ILE A 131 13.94 -2.24 7.23
N LEU A 132 13.63 -2.48 5.94
CA LEU A 132 13.68 -1.41 4.94
C LEU A 132 12.67 -0.31 5.24
N VAL A 133 11.46 -0.68 5.67
CA VAL A 133 10.42 0.28 6.09
C VAL A 133 10.91 1.09 7.30
N LEU A 134 11.41 0.43 8.35
CA LEU A 134 11.89 1.11 9.55
C LEU A 134 13.01 2.10 9.25
N ARG A 135 13.95 1.76 8.38
CA ARG A 135 15.03 2.67 7.92
C ARG A 135 14.45 3.87 7.17
N SER A 136 13.47 3.64 6.29
CA SER A 136 12.79 4.70 5.56
C SER A 136 12.08 5.67 6.51
N LEU A 137 11.37 5.16 7.52
CA LEU A 137 10.67 5.99 8.52
C LEU A 137 11.65 6.83 9.35
N LEU A 138 12.77 6.26 9.77
CA LEU A 138 13.81 7.00 10.53
C LEU A 138 14.44 8.12 9.71
N GLY A 139 14.63 7.92 8.40
CA GLY A 139 15.12 8.93 7.47
C GLY A 139 14.07 9.94 7.02
N ASN A 140 12.79 9.75 7.37
CA ASN A 140 11.69 10.56 6.87
C ASN A 140 11.61 11.92 7.63
N PRO A 141 11.74 13.07 6.95
CA PRO A 141 11.66 14.39 7.59
C PRO A 141 10.24 14.78 8.01
N GLY A 142 9.20 14.10 7.51
CA GLY A 142 7.81 14.34 7.89
C GLY A 142 7.39 13.72 9.21
N LEU A 143 8.25 12.88 9.81
CA LEU A 143 8.06 12.29 11.13
C LEU A 143 8.91 13.04 12.16
N ASP A 144 8.31 13.39 13.30
CA ASP A 144 9.03 13.97 14.43
C ASP A 144 9.77 12.90 15.25
N ASP A 145 10.50 13.32 16.30
CA ASP A 145 11.26 12.40 17.12
C ASP A 145 10.39 11.41 17.88
N TRP A 146 9.18 11.84 18.28
CA TRP A 146 8.20 10.97 18.94
C TRP A 146 7.71 9.87 18.00
N ASP A 147 7.33 10.24 16.79
CA ASP A 147 6.90 9.29 15.75
C ASP A 147 8.02 8.27 15.42
N LYS A 148 9.30 8.64 15.57
CA LYS A 148 10.47 7.81 15.29
C LYS A 148 10.91 6.90 16.45
N GLU A 149 10.37 7.04 17.65
CA GLU A 149 10.78 6.21 18.80
C GLU A 149 10.47 4.72 18.58
N ARG A 150 9.24 4.40 18.19
CA ARG A 150 8.84 3.02 17.90
C ARG A 150 9.62 2.41 16.75
N PRO A 151 9.76 3.04 15.58
CA PRO A 151 10.61 2.55 14.48
C PRO A 151 12.06 2.31 14.91
N ARG A 152 12.65 3.20 15.73
CA ARG A 152 14.02 3.05 16.23
C ARG A 152 14.16 1.81 17.11
N TYR A 153 13.24 1.62 18.06
CA TYR A 153 13.23 0.45 18.93
C TYR A 153 13.05 -0.85 18.15
N LEU A 154 12.10 -0.89 17.21
CA LEU A 154 11.86 -2.08 16.40
C LEU A 154 13.06 -2.43 15.50
N LEU A 155 13.70 -1.43 14.90
CA LEU A 155 14.92 -1.64 14.11
C LEU A 155 16.07 -2.18 14.96
N GLU A 156 16.27 -1.62 16.16
CA GLU A 156 17.28 -2.12 17.08
C GLU A 156 17.04 -3.59 17.46
N MET A 157 15.77 -3.97 17.73
CA MET A 157 15.43 -5.36 18.05
C MET A 157 15.63 -6.30 16.86
N ALA A 158 15.17 -5.92 15.66
CA ALA A 158 15.34 -6.71 14.44
C ALA A 158 16.81 -6.93 14.06
N LEU A 159 17.69 -5.98 14.39
CA LEU A 159 19.13 -6.10 14.10
C LEU A 159 19.91 -6.89 15.15
N LYS A 160 19.35 -7.17 16.33
CA LYS A 160 20.05 -7.90 17.41
C LYS A 160 20.08 -9.42 17.24
N ASN A 161 19.14 -10.00 16.51
CA ASN A 161 18.93 -11.45 16.44
C ASN A 161 18.78 -11.92 14.99
N ARG A 162 19.70 -11.55 14.13
CA ARG A 162 19.67 -11.93 12.72
C ARG A 162 20.12 -13.38 12.51
N PRO A 163 19.55 -14.10 11.54
CA PRO A 163 20.05 -15.41 11.15
C PRO A 163 21.55 -15.33 10.80
N GLY A 164 22.35 -16.16 11.49
CA GLY A 164 23.81 -16.19 11.33
C GLY A 164 24.59 -15.36 12.35
N ASP A 165 23.94 -14.54 13.17
CA ASP A 165 24.60 -13.85 14.26
C ASP A 165 24.95 -14.82 15.41
N VAL A 166 26.04 -14.53 16.10
CA VAL A 166 26.41 -15.29 17.31
C VAL A 166 25.41 -14.95 18.42
N ALA A 167 24.74 -15.95 18.95
CA ALA A 167 23.81 -15.76 20.06
C ALA A 167 24.53 -15.11 21.26
N ALA A 168 23.91 -14.12 21.89
CA ALA A 168 24.46 -13.49 23.08
C ALA A 168 24.63 -14.53 24.20
N GLY A 169 25.85 -14.64 24.74
CA GLY A 169 26.15 -15.51 25.87
C GLY A 169 25.35 -15.08 27.11
N PHE A 170 24.74 -16.01 27.82
CA PHE A 170 24.09 -15.74 29.10
C PHE A 170 24.71 -16.59 30.20
N THR A 171 24.82 -16.01 31.38
CA THR A 171 25.31 -16.70 32.59
C THR A 171 24.14 -16.91 33.54
N TYR A 172 23.92 -18.13 33.97
CA TYR A 172 22.92 -18.46 35.02
C TYR A 172 23.59 -18.98 36.26
N ARG A 173 23.03 -18.66 37.40
CA ARG A 173 23.44 -19.24 38.71
C ARG A 173 22.46 -20.31 39.08
N THR A 174 22.94 -21.55 39.29
CA THR A 174 22.15 -22.59 39.96
C THR A 174 22.12 -22.30 41.45
N ARG A 175 20.94 -22.35 42.05
CA ARG A 175 20.85 -22.42 43.51
C ARG A 175 21.34 -23.81 43.96
N ALA A 176 22.36 -23.83 44.82
CA ALA A 176 22.78 -25.02 45.53
C ALA A 176 21.75 -25.37 46.61
#